data_bfb4c8abf496070e392541e3ab24c10f
#
_entry.id   bfb4c8abf496070e392541e3ab24c10f
#
_cell.length_a   1.000
_cell.length_b   1.000
_cell.length_c   1.000
_cell.angle_alpha   90.00
_cell.angle_beta   90.00
_cell.angle_gamma   90.00
#
_symmetry.space_group_name_H-M   'P 1'
#
loop_
_entity.id
_entity.type
_entity.pdbx_description
1 polymer ?
#
loop_
_entity_poly.entity_id
_entity_poly.type
_entity_poly.pdbx_seq_one_letter_code
_entity_poly.pdbx_strand_id
1 'polypeptide(L)'
;MLNSFNFEILFLLFFATFISYNFQRIVFHAKANKSQLSSWYNRYKKAIYFLLGFFLLMFIYFFLKLKFRTQLIVFFISLISFLYPFGLRDVPFLKIFLISFSWSVSTVSLIYFENNLLIDHEFYLEILSRWFFIIGITIPFDIRDLQYDNKSLKTIPIVFGASHSRNISLLFLVLYILTTFYLYFYSQFNLNYLLAAFFCFIYSFYLVNNANVKMGSFYYSFWLESCSFSLLIFLIITSLFL
;
A
#
# COMPACT_ATOMS: atom_id res chain seq x y z
N MET A 1 20.95 6.97 3.45
CA MET A 1 19.48 7.05 3.66
C MET A 1 19.00 6.72 5.08
N LEU A 2 19.65 5.86 5.85
CA LEU A 2 19.19 5.51 7.20
C LEU A 2 19.30 6.63 8.28
N ASN A 3 19.98 7.73 7.99
CA ASN A 3 20.12 8.87 8.91
C ASN A 3 18.95 9.88 8.87
N SER A 4 17.94 9.64 8.04
CA SER A 4 16.78 10.55 7.88
C SER A 4 15.49 9.93 8.36
N PHE A 5 15.53 9.11 9.41
CA PHE A 5 14.33 8.55 10.00
C PHE A 5 13.48 9.67 10.63
N ASN A 6 12.36 9.98 10.02
CA ASN A 6 11.46 11.01 10.49
C ASN A 6 10.23 10.36 11.15
N PHE A 7 10.21 10.35 12.48
CA PHE A 7 9.07 9.83 13.27
C PHE A 7 7.75 10.52 12.93
N GLU A 8 7.79 11.80 12.54
CA GLU A 8 6.60 12.58 12.22
C GLU A 8 5.90 12.03 10.98
N ILE A 9 6.67 11.67 9.93
CA ILE A 9 6.13 11.02 8.73
C ILE A 9 5.55 9.65 9.06
N LEU A 10 6.24 8.86 9.88
CA LEU A 10 5.79 7.52 10.25
C LEU A 10 4.44 7.57 10.99
N PHE A 11 4.34 8.42 12.01
CA PHE A 11 3.08 8.60 12.74
C PHE A 11 1.98 9.18 11.87
N LEU A 12 2.30 10.15 11.01
CA LEU A 12 1.34 10.70 10.05
C LEU A 12 0.78 9.61 9.14
N LEU A 13 1.63 8.78 8.52
CA LEU A 13 1.20 7.67 7.67
C LEU A 13 0.37 6.63 8.44
N PHE A 14 0.74 6.33 9.67
CA PHE A 14 -0.04 5.44 10.53
C PHE A 14 -1.47 5.96 10.75
N PHE A 15 -1.60 7.22 11.17
CA PHE A 15 -2.92 7.82 11.40
C PHE A 15 -3.72 8.00 10.10
N ALA A 16 -3.06 8.43 9.01
CA ALA A 16 -3.69 8.55 7.69
C ALA A 16 -4.26 7.22 7.21
N THR A 17 -3.49 6.14 7.35
CA THR A 17 -3.91 4.78 6.95
C THR A 17 -5.11 4.31 7.77
N PHE A 18 -5.06 4.49 9.09
CA PHE A 18 -6.16 4.11 9.96
C PHE A 18 -7.44 4.88 9.62
N ILE A 19 -7.35 6.20 9.42
CA ILE A 19 -8.47 7.04 9.05
C ILE A 19 -9.05 6.61 7.71
N SER A 20 -8.21 6.52 6.67
CA SER A 20 -8.63 6.16 5.31
C SER A 20 -9.32 4.80 5.28
N TYR A 21 -8.73 3.78 5.90
CA TYR A 21 -9.30 2.43 5.92
C TYR A 21 -10.66 2.38 6.60
N ASN A 22 -10.79 2.97 7.79
CA ASN A 22 -12.05 2.97 8.52
C ASN A 22 -13.12 3.85 7.86
N PHE A 23 -12.73 5.02 7.33
CA PHE A 23 -13.63 5.88 6.57
C PHE A 23 -14.21 5.17 5.35
N GLN A 24 -13.36 4.56 4.52
CA GLN A 24 -13.80 3.79 3.36
C GLN A 24 -14.74 2.65 3.77
N ARG A 25 -14.41 1.94 4.85
CA ARG A 25 -15.24 0.86 5.39
C ARG A 25 -16.61 1.37 5.82
N ILE A 26 -16.70 2.53 6.48
CA ILE A 26 -17.97 3.15 6.87
C ILE A 26 -18.81 3.48 5.63
N VAL A 27 -18.22 4.12 4.63
CA VAL A 27 -18.93 4.51 3.39
C VAL A 27 -19.43 3.28 2.63
N PHE A 28 -18.60 2.23 2.50
CA PHE A 28 -19.02 0.99 1.83
C PHE A 28 -20.11 0.25 2.61
N HIS A 29 -20.09 0.29 3.95
CA HIS A 29 -21.15 -0.27 4.77
C HIS A 29 -22.48 0.47 4.59
N ALA A 30 -22.44 1.79 4.51
CA ALA A 30 -23.62 2.58 4.26
C ALA A 30 -24.27 2.28 2.89
N LYS A 31 -23.44 1.93 1.89
CA LYS A 31 -23.90 1.55 0.54
C LYS A 31 -24.38 0.09 0.43
N ALA A 32 -23.86 -0.81 1.26
CA ALA A 32 -24.17 -2.24 1.21
C ALA A 32 -25.14 -2.62 2.34
N ASN A 33 -26.42 -2.83 2.01
CA ASN A 33 -27.46 -3.33 2.93
C ASN A 33 -27.19 -4.78 3.45
N LYS A 34 -25.97 -5.14 3.84
CA LYS A 34 -25.59 -6.50 4.25
C LYS A 34 -25.56 -6.68 5.76
N SER A 35 -26.38 -7.60 6.26
CA SER A 35 -26.75 -7.83 7.65
C SER A 35 -25.66 -8.30 8.63
N GLN A 36 -24.60 -9.01 8.21
CA GLN A 36 -23.63 -9.60 9.15
C GLN A 36 -22.51 -8.65 9.60
N LEU A 37 -21.97 -7.84 8.72
CA LEU A 37 -21.02 -6.80 9.08
C LEU A 37 -21.69 -5.63 9.81
N SER A 38 -23.00 -5.42 9.60
CA SER A 38 -23.78 -4.37 10.26
C SER A 38 -23.89 -4.58 11.78
N SER A 39 -23.95 -5.82 12.27
CA SER A 39 -24.09 -6.10 13.70
C SER A 39 -22.87 -5.70 14.52
N TRP A 40 -21.65 -6.06 14.05
CA TRP A 40 -20.41 -5.68 14.70
C TRP A 40 -20.18 -4.16 14.63
N TYR A 41 -20.36 -3.55 13.46
CA TYR A 41 -20.23 -2.11 13.29
C TYR A 41 -21.20 -1.35 14.20
N ASN A 42 -22.47 -1.74 14.24
CA ASN A 42 -23.47 -1.09 15.09
C ASN A 42 -23.14 -1.22 16.58
N ARG A 43 -22.58 -2.35 17.00
CA ARG A 43 -22.15 -2.59 18.38
C ARG A 43 -21.02 -1.66 18.81
N TYR A 44 -20.03 -1.42 17.93
CA TYR A 44 -18.84 -0.63 18.26
C TYR A 44 -18.82 0.77 17.63
N LYS A 45 -19.90 1.21 17.02
CA LYS A 45 -20.01 2.47 16.30
C LYS A 45 -19.46 3.68 17.08
N LYS A 46 -19.83 3.82 18.35
CA LYS A 46 -19.37 4.92 19.21
C LYS A 46 -17.85 4.90 19.40
N ALA A 47 -17.28 3.72 19.64
CA ALA A 47 -15.83 3.58 19.80
C ALA A 47 -15.09 3.86 18.49
N ILE A 48 -15.61 3.43 17.35
CA ILE A 48 -15.04 3.68 16.03
C ILE A 48 -15.00 5.19 15.73
N TYR A 49 -16.11 5.91 15.97
CA TYR A 49 -16.13 7.36 15.74
C TYR A 49 -15.24 8.12 16.71
N PHE A 50 -15.16 7.70 17.98
CA PHE A 50 -14.25 8.28 18.95
C PHE A 50 -12.78 8.11 18.52
N LEU A 51 -12.39 6.89 18.12
CA LEU A 51 -11.04 6.61 17.63
C LEU A 51 -10.73 7.39 16.33
N LEU A 52 -11.68 7.49 15.41
CA LEU A 52 -11.50 8.28 14.19
C LEU A 52 -11.29 9.77 14.52
N GLY A 53 -12.06 10.33 15.45
CA GLY A 53 -11.87 11.72 15.90
C GLY A 53 -10.50 11.93 16.54
N PHE A 54 -10.10 11.04 17.44
CA PHE A 54 -8.78 11.10 18.07
C PHE A 54 -7.64 10.98 17.05
N PHE A 55 -7.71 10.03 16.12
CA PHE A 55 -6.67 9.86 15.10
C PHE A 55 -6.66 10.99 14.08
N LEU A 56 -7.80 11.61 13.81
CA LEU A 56 -7.86 12.81 12.97
C LEU A 56 -7.13 13.99 13.65
N LEU A 57 -7.30 14.19 14.94
CA LEU A 57 -6.57 15.21 15.69
C LEU A 57 -5.06 14.94 15.66
N MET A 58 -4.64 13.68 15.85
CA MET A 58 -3.23 13.30 15.75
C MET A 58 -2.67 13.49 14.33
N PHE A 59 -3.44 13.13 13.30
CA PHE A 59 -3.07 13.38 11.91
C PHE A 59 -2.86 14.88 11.64
N ILE A 60 -3.79 15.74 12.06
CA ILE A 60 -3.67 17.20 11.90
C ILE A 60 -2.43 17.72 12.66
N TYR A 61 -2.19 17.25 13.88
CA TYR A 61 -1.02 17.65 14.66
C TYR A 61 0.30 17.35 13.93
N PHE A 62 0.48 16.12 13.41
CA PHE A 62 1.68 15.75 12.67
C PHE A 62 1.73 16.43 11.30
N PHE A 63 0.60 16.59 10.62
CA PHE A 63 0.51 17.31 9.35
C PHE A 63 1.03 18.75 9.46
N LEU A 64 0.64 19.48 10.50
CA LEU A 64 1.08 20.87 10.72
C LEU A 64 2.57 21.02 11.04
N LYS A 65 3.23 19.96 11.45
CA LYS A 65 4.69 19.95 11.70
C LYS A 65 5.51 19.77 10.43
N LEU A 66 4.94 19.25 9.35
CA LEU A 66 5.62 18.99 8.11
C LEU A 66 5.89 20.29 7.33
N LYS A 67 6.91 20.25 6.46
CA LYS A 67 7.19 21.34 5.53
C LYS A 67 6.04 21.51 4.53
N PHE A 68 5.84 22.73 4.07
CA PHE A 68 4.73 23.08 3.17
C PHE A 68 4.65 22.19 1.92
N ARG A 69 5.80 21.85 1.30
CA ARG A 69 5.85 20.95 0.12
C ARG A 69 5.34 19.55 0.45
N THR A 70 5.73 19.03 1.61
CA THR A 70 5.27 17.73 2.10
C THR A 70 3.78 17.75 2.40
N GLN A 71 3.28 18.84 3.01
CA GLN A 71 1.85 19.05 3.27
C GLN A 71 1.01 19.03 1.99
N LEU A 72 1.48 19.63 0.90
CA LEU A 72 0.79 19.60 -0.39
C LEU A 72 0.63 18.16 -0.90
N ILE A 73 1.67 17.34 -0.83
CA ILE A 73 1.59 15.94 -1.27
C ILE A 73 0.60 15.15 -0.40
N VAL A 74 0.70 15.30 0.92
CA VAL A 74 -0.24 14.66 1.86
C VAL A 74 -1.68 15.08 1.55
N PHE A 75 -1.92 16.35 1.26
CA PHE A 75 -3.24 16.86 0.90
C PHE A 75 -3.79 16.19 -0.36
N PHE A 76 -2.98 16.12 -1.44
CA PHE A 76 -3.43 15.48 -2.69
C PHE A 76 -3.70 13.98 -2.53
N ILE A 77 -2.85 13.25 -1.80
CA ILE A 77 -3.06 11.83 -1.54
C ILE A 77 -4.30 11.61 -0.66
N SER A 78 -4.49 12.45 0.35
CA SER A 78 -5.67 12.40 1.21
C SER A 78 -6.96 12.69 0.43
N LEU A 79 -6.91 13.61 -0.52
CA LEU A 79 -8.04 13.91 -1.42
C LEU A 79 -8.39 12.71 -2.31
N ILE A 80 -7.40 12.04 -2.91
CA ILE A 80 -7.61 10.81 -3.68
C ILE A 80 -8.24 9.73 -2.81
N SER A 81 -7.70 9.52 -1.60
CA SER A 81 -8.20 8.53 -0.64
C SER A 81 -9.63 8.82 -0.17
N PHE A 82 -9.96 10.11 0.00
CA PHE A 82 -11.30 10.56 0.35
C PHE A 82 -12.30 10.33 -0.79
N LEU A 83 -11.93 10.67 -2.02
CA LEU A 83 -12.80 10.52 -3.20
C LEU A 83 -12.96 9.06 -3.64
N TYR A 84 -12.05 8.18 -3.24
CA TYR A 84 -12.04 6.79 -3.64
C TYR A 84 -13.39 6.06 -3.47
N PRO A 85 -14.10 6.11 -2.32
CA PRO A 85 -15.36 5.42 -2.14
C PRO A 85 -16.55 6.09 -2.85
N PHE A 86 -16.38 7.29 -3.42
CA PHE A 86 -17.46 8.07 -4.07
C PHE A 86 -17.49 7.93 -5.60
N GLY A 87 -16.86 6.89 -6.15
CA GLY A 87 -16.97 6.55 -7.58
C GLY A 87 -15.64 6.19 -8.24
N LEU A 88 -14.50 6.61 -7.69
CA LEU A 88 -13.19 6.25 -8.27
C LEU A 88 -12.94 4.73 -8.22
N ARG A 89 -13.49 4.03 -7.23
CA ARG A 89 -13.42 2.57 -7.14
C ARG A 89 -14.15 1.88 -8.28
N ASP A 90 -15.20 2.49 -8.82
CA ASP A 90 -16.09 1.86 -9.80
C ASP A 90 -15.52 1.98 -11.24
N VAL A 91 -14.47 2.78 -11.41
CA VAL A 91 -13.75 2.90 -12.69
C VAL A 91 -12.91 1.63 -12.93
N PRO A 92 -13.04 0.98 -14.11
CA PRO A 92 -12.29 -0.23 -14.46
C PRO A 92 -10.80 -0.07 -14.22
N PHE A 93 -10.17 -1.07 -13.56
CA PHE A 93 -8.74 -1.14 -13.24
C PHE A 93 -8.19 -0.04 -12.32
N LEU A 94 -8.89 1.09 -12.17
CA LEU A 94 -8.39 2.26 -11.45
C LEU A 94 -8.10 1.98 -9.97
N LYS A 95 -8.84 1.05 -9.34
CA LYS A 95 -8.66 0.64 -7.95
C LYS A 95 -7.20 0.31 -7.62
N ILE A 96 -6.60 -0.59 -8.39
CA ILE A 96 -5.21 -1.06 -8.13
C ILE A 96 -4.21 0.08 -8.37
N PHE A 97 -4.40 0.84 -9.45
CA PHE A 97 -3.52 1.97 -9.77
C PHE A 97 -3.57 3.06 -8.70
N LEU A 98 -4.75 3.43 -8.20
CA LEU A 98 -4.88 4.44 -7.15
C LEU A 98 -4.26 3.99 -5.83
N ILE A 99 -4.51 2.75 -5.41
CA ILE A 99 -3.93 2.22 -4.17
C ILE A 99 -2.41 2.19 -4.29
N SER A 100 -1.87 1.58 -5.33
CA SER A 100 -0.43 1.43 -5.50
C SER A 100 0.28 2.79 -5.71
N PHE A 101 -0.32 3.71 -6.47
CA PHE A 101 0.19 5.07 -6.63
C PHE A 101 0.23 5.83 -5.31
N SER A 102 -0.87 5.83 -4.56
CA SER A 102 -0.94 6.54 -3.28
C SER A 102 0.11 6.03 -2.29
N TRP A 103 0.30 4.71 -2.20
CA TRP A 103 1.31 4.13 -1.32
C TRP A 103 2.74 4.40 -1.78
N SER A 104 3.05 4.27 -3.09
CA SER A 104 4.40 4.51 -3.60
C SER A 104 4.80 5.98 -3.44
N VAL A 105 3.91 6.90 -3.78
CA VAL A 105 4.16 8.34 -3.61
C VAL A 105 4.28 8.70 -2.12
N SER A 106 3.39 8.19 -1.25
CA SER A 106 3.48 8.46 0.19
C SER A 106 4.79 7.98 0.81
N THR A 107 5.24 6.78 0.48
CA THR A 107 6.41 6.18 1.13
C THR A 107 7.74 6.74 0.64
N VAL A 108 7.80 7.29 -0.56
CA VAL A 108 9.01 7.88 -1.14
C VAL A 108 8.99 9.41 -1.05
N SER A 109 7.96 10.05 -1.62
CA SER A 109 7.97 11.51 -1.77
C SER A 109 7.97 12.25 -0.45
N LEU A 110 7.27 11.76 0.58
CA LEU A 110 7.25 12.44 1.88
C LEU A 110 8.65 12.52 2.50
N ILE A 111 9.46 11.46 2.36
CA ILE A 111 10.83 11.43 2.86
C ILE A 111 11.71 12.41 2.09
N TYR A 112 11.60 12.43 0.76
CA TYR A 112 12.40 13.30 -0.10
C TYR A 112 12.11 14.78 0.17
N PHE A 113 10.83 15.18 0.21
CA PHE A 113 10.46 16.58 0.41
C PHE A 113 10.72 17.06 1.84
N GLU A 114 10.50 16.21 2.84
CA GLU A 114 10.75 16.58 4.23
C GLU A 114 12.22 16.77 4.52
N ASN A 115 13.10 15.95 3.92
CA ASN A 115 14.54 16.03 4.10
C ASN A 115 15.24 16.94 3.05
N ASN A 116 14.49 17.61 2.15
CA ASN A 116 15.02 18.41 1.04
C ASN A 116 16.03 17.64 0.17
N LEU A 117 15.77 16.35 -0.08
CA LEU A 117 16.59 15.55 -0.98
C LEU A 117 16.39 16.00 -2.43
N LEU A 118 17.38 15.76 -3.28
CA LEU A 118 17.31 16.10 -4.70
C LEU A 118 16.24 15.23 -5.40
N ILE A 119 15.44 15.88 -6.24
CA ILE A 119 14.45 15.22 -7.09
C ILE A 119 15.13 14.96 -8.42
N ASP A 120 15.80 13.84 -8.49
CA ASP A 120 16.56 13.38 -9.64
C ASP A 120 15.98 12.07 -10.21
N HIS A 121 16.72 11.43 -11.06
CA HIS A 121 16.35 10.15 -11.66
C HIS A 121 16.13 9.04 -10.60
N GLU A 122 16.88 9.04 -9.49
CA GLU A 122 16.74 8.05 -8.41
C GLU A 122 15.38 8.15 -7.74
N PHE A 123 14.92 9.37 -7.47
CA PHE A 123 13.61 9.62 -6.90
C PHE A 123 12.46 8.97 -7.71
N TYR A 124 12.48 9.15 -9.04
CA TYR A 124 11.44 8.57 -9.91
C TYR A 124 11.53 7.04 -9.98
N LEU A 125 12.73 6.50 -9.99
CA LEU A 125 12.94 5.05 -9.99
C LEU A 125 12.54 4.40 -8.66
N GLU A 126 12.77 5.06 -7.53
CA GLU A 126 12.28 4.58 -6.23
C GLU A 126 10.76 4.52 -6.19
N ILE A 127 10.08 5.57 -6.67
CA ILE A 127 8.61 5.56 -6.79
C ILE A 127 8.16 4.41 -7.68
N LEU A 128 8.80 4.23 -8.84
CA LEU A 128 8.45 3.20 -9.81
C LEU A 128 8.65 1.79 -9.23
N SER A 129 9.77 1.55 -8.55
CA SER A 129 10.07 0.29 -7.89
C SER A 129 9.00 -0.04 -6.83
N ARG A 130 8.67 0.91 -5.97
CA ARG A 130 7.59 0.76 -4.96
C ARG A 130 6.24 0.52 -5.61
N TRP A 131 5.95 1.24 -6.68
CA TRP A 131 4.69 1.09 -7.41
C TRP A 131 4.52 -0.32 -7.98
N PHE A 132 5.56 -0.86 -8.63
CA PHE A 132 5.55 -2.24 -9.12
C PHE A 132 5.35 -3.24 -7.98
N PHE A 133 6.06 -3.08 -6.87
CA PHE A 133 5.90 -3.96 -5.72
C PHE A 133 4.46 -3.96 -5.19
N ILE A 134 3.87 -2.78 -4.99
CA ILE A 134 2.52 -2.67 -4.43
C ILE A 134 1.47 -3.20 -5.39
N ILE A 135 1.58 -2.96 -6.71
CA ILE A 135 0.70 -3.61 -7.69
C ILE A 135 0.80 -5.13 -7.55
N GLY A 136 2.03 -5.66 -7.50
CA GLY A 136 2.27 -7.09 -7.40
C GLY A 136 1.61 -7.74 -6.19
N ILE A 137 1.66 -7.13 -5.02
CA ILE A 137 1.04 -7.68 -3.81
C ILE A 137 -0.45 -7.36 -3.66
N THR A 138 -0.99 -6.38 -4.43
CA THR A 138 -2.41 -5.97 -4.31
C THR A 138 -3.33 -6.80 -5.20
N ILE A 139 -2.91 -7.21 -6.41
CA ILE A 139 -3.72 -8.02 -7.33
C ILE A 139 -4.27 -9.30 -6.68
N PRO A 140 -3.50 -10.06 -5.87
CA PRO A 140 -4.00 -11.26 -5.20
C PRO A 140 -5.22 -11.03 -4.29
N PHE A 141 -5.37 -9.85 -3.68
CA PHE A 141 -6.58 -9.54 -2.89
C PHE A 141 -7.82 -9.45 -3.78
N ASP A 142 -7.68 -8.95 -5.01
CA ASP A 142 -8.80 -8.97 -5.97
C ASP A 142 -9.10 -10.41 -6.45
N ILE A 143 -8.11 -11.32 -6.49
CA ILE A 143 -8.33 -12.75 -6.74
C ILE A 143 -9.16 -13.37 -5.61
N ARG A 144 -8.88 -13.04 -4.34
CA ARG A 144 -9.70 -13.47 -3.20
C ARG A 144 -11.15 -12.99 -3.35
N ASP A 145 -11.31 -11.74 -3.75
CA ASP A 145 -12.59 -11.05 -3.75
C ASP A 145 -13.47 -11.40 -4.97
N LEU A 146 -12.97 -12.19 -5.94
CA LEU A 146 -13.71 -12.64 -7.13
C LEU A 146 -15.09 -13.24 -6.85
N GLN A 147 -15.26 -13.90 -5.70
CA GLN A 147 -16.52 -14.52 -5.30
C GLN A 147 -17.53 -13.51 -4.76
N TYR A 148 -17.07 -12.35 -4.31
CA TYR A 148 -17.88 -11.36 -3.60
C TYR A 148 -18.07 -10.07 -4.40
N ASP A 149 -17.12 -9.76 -5.27
CA ASP A 149 -17.14 -8.52 -6.07
C ASP A 149 -18.19 -8.59 -7.19
N ASN A 150 -18.87 -7.49 -7.38
CA ASN A 150 -19.81 -7.35 -8.48
C ASN A 150 -19.03 -7.36 -9.82
N LYS A 151 -19.49 -8.14 -10.79
CA LYS A 151 -18.88 -8.24 -12.13
C LYS A 151 -18.81 -6.88 -12.88
N SER A 152 -19.62 -5.91 -12.49
CA SER A 152 -19.54 -4.55 -13.03
C SER A 152 -18.26 -3.79 -12.69
N LEU A 153 -17.53 -4.18 -11.62
CA LEU A 153 -16.31 -3.50 -11.18
C LEU A 153 -15.11 -3.68 -12.10
N LYS A 154 -15.15 -4.66 -13.04
CA LYS A 154 -14.09 -4.93 -14.03
C LYS A 154 -12.68 -4.88 -13.41
N THR A 155 -12.47 -5.57 -12.30
CA THR A 155 -11.12 -5.76 -11.73
C THR A 155 -10.28 -6.66 -12.64
N ILE A 156 -8.94 -6.66 -12.49
CA ILE A 156 -8.05 -7.51 -13.31
C ILE A 156 -8.50 -8.98 -13.26
N PRO A 157 -8.80 -9.59 -12.09
CA PRO A 157 -9.25 -10.98 -12.06
C PRO A 157 -10.64 -11.22 -12.65
N ILE A 158 -11.53 -10.24 -12.62
CA ILE A 158 -12.85 -10.37 -13.29
C ILE A 158 -12.70 -10.41 -14.80
N VAL A 159 -11.75 -9.63 -15.36
CA VAL A 159 -11.55 -9.53 -16.81
C VAL A 159 -10.68 -10.66 -17.35
N PHE A 160 -9.55 -10.95 -16.69
CA PHE A 160 -8.54 -11.90 -17.19
C PHE A 160 -8.57 -13.28 -16.50
N GLY A 161 -9.38 -13.45 -15.46
CA GLY A 161 -9.41 -14.66 -14.65
C GLY A 161 -8.27 -14.74 -13.62
N ALA A 162 -8.42 -15.58 -12.61
CA ALA A 162 -7.50 -15.67 -11.48
C ALA A 162 -6.05 -16.07 -11.88
N SER A 163 -5.90 -17.00 -12.84
CA SER A 163 -4.58 -17.50 -13.26
C SER A 163 -3.76 -16.41 -13.98
N HIS A 164 -4.35 -15.74 -14.96
CA HIS A 164 -3.67 -14.66 -15.69
C HIS A 164 -3.37 -13.47 -14.76
N SER A 165 -4.28 -13.14 -13.87
CA SER A 165 -4.07 -12.06 -12.88
C SER A 165 -2.91 -12.35 -11.95
N ARG A 166 -2.75 -13.61 -11.53
CA ARG A 166 -1.59 -14.04 -10.75
C ARG A 166 -0.28 -13.87 -11.55
N ASN A 167 -0.27 -14.26 -12.82
CA ASN A 167 0.91 -14.07 -13.67
C ASN A 167 1.25 -12.58 -13.88
N ILE A 168 0.24 -11.72 -14.04
CA ILE A 168 0.42 -10.26 -14.09
C ILE A 168 1.03 -9.76 -12.78
N SER A 169 0.54 -10.23 -11.63
CA SER A 169 1.07 -9.91 -10.31
C SER A 169 2.55 -10.30 -10.19
N LEU A 170 2.92 -11.52 -10.60
CA LEU A 170 4.30 -11.99 -10.61
C LEU A 170 5.20 -11.18 -11.55
N LEU A 171 4.70 -10.76 -12.71
CA LEU A 171 5.43 -9.87 -13.63
C LEU A 171 5.76 -8.54 -12.95
N PHE A 172 4.82 -7.93 -12.22
CA PHE A 172 5.09 -6.69 -11.49
C PHE A 172 6.13 -6.88 -10.37
N LEU A 173 6.15 -8.03 -9.68
CA LEU A 173 7.22 -8.34 -8.73
C LEU A 173 8.58 -8.50 -9.42
N VAL A 174 8.64 -9.08 -10.62
CA VAL A 174 9.88 -9.14 -11.41
C VAL A 174 10.33 -7.74 -11.83
N LEU A 175 9.42 -6.86 -12.26
CA LEU A 175 9.75 -5.47 -12.56
C LEU A 175 10.26 -4.71 -11.32
N TYR A 176 9.72 -4.97 -10.15
CA TYR A 176 10.21 -4.44 -8.88
C TYR A 176 11.68 -4.80 -8.63
N ILE A 177 12.04 -6.07 -8.74
CA ILE A 177 13.42 -6.48 -8.46
C ILE A 177 14.39 -5.99 -9.54
N LEU A 178 13.98 -5.96 -10.81
CA LEU A 178 14.79 -5.40 -11.90
C LEU A 178 15.06 -3.90 -11.72
N THR A 179 14.06 -3.11 -11.35
CA THR A 179 14.26 -1.68 -11.04
C THR A 179 15.14 -1.48 -9.81
N THR A 180 15.05 -2.35 -8.82
CA THR A 180 15.92 -2.30 -7.64
C THR A 180 17.37 -2.67 -7.98
N PHE A 181 17.61 -3.66 -8.84
CA PHE A 181 18.94 -3.96 -9.37
C PHE A 181 19.52 -2.78 -10.15
N TYR A 182 18.72 -2.14 -10.99
CA TYR A 182 19.15 -0.94 -11.71
C TYR A 182 19.57 0.17 -10.75
N LEU A 183 18.77 0.47 -9.72
CA LEU A 183 19.09 1.43 -8.67
C LEU A 183 20.42 1.09 -7.95
N TYR A 184 20.68 -0.17 -7.67
CA TYR A 184 21.92 -0.59 -7.03
C TYR A 184 23.15 -0.31 -7.92
N PHE A 185 23.09 -0.63 -9.20
CA PHE A 185 24.25 -0.49 -10.10
C PHE A 185 24.52 0.96 -10.53
N TYR A 186 23.49 1.80 -10.64
CA TYR A 186 23.61 3.15 -11.15
C TYR A 186 23.52 4.26 -10.08
N SER A 187 23.01 3.96 -8.91
CA SER A 187 22.68 4.93 -7.85
C SER A 187 23.22 4.45 -6.52
N GLN A 188 24.45 4.27 -6.31
CA GLN A 188 25.16 3.96 -5.04
C GLN A 188 24.28 3.41 -3.86
N PHE A 189 23.25 2.66 -4.18
CA PHE A 189 22.40 2.01 -3.17
C PHE A 189 23.21 0.97 -2.41
N ASN A 190 22.98 0.88 -1.10
CA ASN A 190 23.72 -0.06 -0.25
C ASN A 190 23.36 -1.52 -0.61
N LEU A 191 24.37 -2.41 -0.56
CA LEU A 191 24.21 -3.85 -0.73
C LEU A 191 23.16 -4.43 0.22
N ASN A 192 23.09 -3.95 1.46
CA ASN A 192 22.08 -4.38 2.44
C ASN A 192 20.64 -4.17 1.93
N TYR A 193 20.39 -3.02 1.27
CA TYR A 193 19.11 -2.75 0.67
C TYR A 193 18.79 -3.69 -0.48
N LEU A 194 19.76 -3.95 -1.36
CA LEU A 194 19.58 -4.89 -2.47
C LEU A 194 19.26 -6.30 -1.97
N LEU A 195 20.01 -6.79 -0.98
CA LEU A 195 19.76 -8.11 -0.39
C LEU A 195 18.40 -8.20 0.30
N ALA A 196 18.03 -7.17 1.05
CA ALA A 196 16.71 -7.09 1.68
C ALA A 196 15.58 -7.09 0.65
N ALA A 197 15.73 -6.34 -0.44
CA ALA A 197 14.76 -6.30 -1.53
C ALA A 197 14.68 -7.65 -2.27
N PHE A 198 15.81 -8.34 -2.43
CA PHE A 198 15.84 -9.68 -3.04
C PHE A 198 15.12 -10.73 -2.18
N PHE A 199 15.34 -10.74 -0.86
CA PHE A 199 14.61 -11.64 0.03
C PHE A 199 13.12 -11.28 0.10
N CYS A 200 12.79 -9.99 0.11
CA CYS A 200 11.42 -9.50 0.02
C CYS A 200 10.73 -9.96 -1.28
N PHE A 201 11.45 -9.90 -2.41
CA PHE A 201 10.97 -10.41 -3.70
C PHE A 201 10.69 -11.90 -3.64
N ILE A 202 11.63 -12.74 -3.18
CA ILE A 202 11.45 -14.19 -3.08
C ILE A 202 10.23 -14.53 -2.21
N TYR A 203 10.13 -13.90 -1.04
CA TYR A 203 9.03 -14.11 -0.11
C TYR A 203 7.67 -13.75 -0.74
N SER A 204 7.58 -12.55 -1.33
CA SER A 204 6.35 -12.08 -1.95
C SER A 204 5.99 -12.90 -3.19
N PHE A 205 6.99 -13.29 -4.02
CA PHE A 205 6.80 -14.13 -5.19
C PHE A 205 6.23 -15.49 -4.82
N TYR A 206 6.76 -16.13 -3.78
CA TYR A 206 6.24 -17.41 -3.27
C TYR A 206 4.78 -17.30 -2.83
N LEU A 207 4.44 -16.27 -2.05
CA LEU A 207 3.08 -16.07 -1.59
C LEU A 207 2.13 -15.74 -2.74
N VAL A 208 2.50 -14.83 -3.62
CA VAL A 208 1.66 -14.48 -4.79
C VAL A 208 1.43 -15.69 -5.69
N ASN A 209 2.47 -16.50 -5.95
CA ASN A 209 2.35 -17.68 -6.79
C ASN A 209 1.36 -18.73 -6.24
N ASN A 210 1.21 -18.81 -4.92
CA ASN A 210 0.25 -19.71 -4.28
C ASN A 210 -1.15 -19.12 -4.10
N ALA A 211 -1.33 -17.82 -4.38
CA ALA A 211 -2.62 -17.14 -4.22
C ALA A 211 -3.68 -17.69 -5.18
N ASN A 212 -4.81 -18.11 -4.66
CA ASN A 212 -5.95 -18.60 -5.44
C ASN A 212 -7.27 -18.44 -4.66
N VAL A 213 -8.39 -18.52 -5.35
CA VAL A 213 -9.74 -18.30 -4.80
C VAL A 213 -10.10 -19.24 -3.63
N LYS A 214 -9.44 -20.41 -3.55
CA LYS A 214 -9.73 -21.44 -2.51
C LYS A 214 -8.96 -21.20 -1.21
N MET A 215 -7.96 -20.31 -1.21
CA MET A 215 -7.20 -19.99 0.00
C MET A 215 -8.08 -19.30 1.04
N GLY A 216 -7.92 -19.72 2.30
CA GLY A 216 -8.67 -19.14 3.42
C GLY A 216 -8.36 -17.65 3.65
N SER A 217 -9.27 -16.97 4.35
CA SER A 217 -9.10 -15.54 4.68
C SER A 217 -7.80 -15.24 5.43
N PHE A 218 -7.34 -16.16 6.29
CA PHE A 218 -6.09 -16.02 7.04
C PHE A 218 -4.87 -15.92 6.14
N TYR A 219 -4.84 -16.63 5.00
CA TYR A 219 -3.76 -16.53 4.03
C TYR A 219 -3.57 -15.10 3.51
N TYR A 220 -4.66 -14.45 3.18
CA TYR A 220 -4.65 -13.08 2.66
C TYR A 220 -4.42 -12.04 3.74
N SER A 221 -5.11 -12.16 4.89
CA SER A 221 -5.07 -11.14 5.94
C SER A 221 -3.83 -11.21 6.84
N PHE A 222 -3.07 -12.29 6.79
CA PHE A 222 -1.82 -12.43 7.55
C PHE A 222 -0.61 -12.57 6.63
N TRP A 223 -0.55 -13.66 5.86
CA TRP A 223 0.64 -13.96 5.05
C TRP A 223 0.84 -12.96 3.91
N LEU A 224 -0.17 -12.68 3.14
CA LEU A 224 -0.04 -11.77 2.02
C LEU A 224 0.11 -10.30 2.46
N GLU A 225 -0.58 -9.89 3.53
CA GLU A 225 -0.39 -8.54 4.10
C GLU A 225 1.02 -8.38 4.69
N SER A 226 1.65 -9.45 5.21
CA SER A 226 3.02 -9.39 5.73
C SER A 226 4.07 -9.02 4.68
N CYS A 227 3.78 -9.18 3.37
CA CYS A 227 4.63 -8.66 2.30
C CYS A 227 4.92 -7.17 2.45
N SER A 228 3.96 -6.39 2.96
CA SER A 228 4.12 -4.95 3.16
C SER A 228 5.20 -4.60 4.19
N PHE A 229 5.45 -5.47 5.15
CA PHE A 229 6.46 -5.30 6.21
C PHE A 229 7.75 -6.07 5.92
N SER A 230 7.73 -7.00 4.97
CA SER A 230 8.85 -7.92 4.73
C SER A 230 10.15 -7.20 4.37
N LEU A 231 10.08 -6.12 3.58
CA LEU A 231 11.25 -5.33 3.26
C LEU A 231 11.92 -4.74 4.51
N LEU A 232 11.15 -4.21 5.45
CA LEU A 232 11.68 -3.67 6.70
C LEU A 232 12.35 -4.77 7.55
N ILE A 233 11.69 -5.93 7.67
CA ILE A 233 12.23 -7.07 8.42
C ILE A 233 13.56 -7.53 7.81
N PHE A 234 13.61 -7.71 6.49
CA PHE A 234 14.83 -8.12 5.81
C PHE A 234 15.93 -7.04 5.85
N LEU A 235 15.58 -5.75 5.83
CA LEU A 235 16.55 -4.67 6.05
C LEU A 235 17.18 -4.74 7.44
N ILE A 236 16.40 -4.97 8.48
CA ILE A 236 16.92 -5.15 9.84
C ILE A 236 17.85 -6.36 9.88
N ILE A 237 17.44 -7.50 9.32
CA ILE A 237 18.24 -8.72 9.29
C ILE A 237 19.56 -8.47 8.55
N THR A 238 19.53 -7.94 7.33
CA THR A 238 20.75 -7.71 6.54
C THR A 238 21.68 -6.70 7.20
N SER A 239 21.16 -5.69 7.91
CA SER A 239 21.96 -4.71 8.64
C SER A 239 22.63 -5.27 9.92
N LEU A 240 22.19 -6.43 10.42
CA LEU A 240 22.82 -7.11 11.56
C LEU A 240 23.97 -8.05 11.13
N PHE A 241 23.97 -8.50 9.87
CA PHE A 241 24.93 -9.46 9.36
C PHE A 241 26.00 -8.88 8.45
N LEU A 242 25.83 -7.64 7.97
CA LEU A 242 26.72 -6.88 7.11
C LEU A 242 27.06 -5.52 7.71
#